data_aff5ef7158d98e04b86ebd34344b5ae8
#
_entry.id   aff5ef7158d98e04b86ebd34344b5ae8
#
_cell.length_a   1.000
_cell.length_b   1.000
_cell.length_c   1.000
_cell.angle_alpha   90.00
_cell.angle_beta   90.00
_cell.angle_gamma   90.00
#
_symmetry.space_group_name_H-M   'P 1'
#
loop_
_entity.id
_entity.type
_entity.pdbx_description
1 polymer ?
#
loop_
_entity_poly.entity_id
_entity_poly.type
_entity_poly.pdbx_seq_one_letter_code
_entity_poly.pdbx_strand_id
1 'polypeptide(L)' 'CIASHARGAAVNKATEAEVAETIGVAIAMSGGPGTVYGPRALAAFRDFAPKTE' A
#
# COMPACT_ATOMS: atom_id res chain seq x y z
N CYS A 1 2.11 -6.90 -10.07
CA CYS A 1 3.10 -6.78 -8.98
C CYS A 1 2.53 -6.03 -7.78
N ILE A 2 1.89 -4.89 -8.01
CA ILE A 2 1.26 -4.13 -6.93
C ILE A 2 0.22 -4.97 -6.20
N ALA A 3 -0.69 -5.60 -6.94
CA ALA A 3 -1.76 -6.39 -6.33
C ALA A 3 -1.19 -7.55 -5.52
N SER A 4 -0.16 -8.21 -6.05
CA SER A 4 0.47 -9.34 -5.38
C SER A 4 1.07 -8.94 -4.03
N HIS A 5 1.81 -7.84 -4.00
CA HIS A 5 2.44 -7.39 -2.77
C HIS A 5 1.46 -6.76 -1.80
N ALA A 6 0.44 -6.07 -2.31
CA ALA A 6 -0.60 -5.51 -1.47
C ALA A 6 -1.37 -6.62 -0.76
N ARG A 7 -1.65 -7.71 -1.49
CA ARG A 7 -2.29 -8.87 -0.90
C ARG A 7 -1.40 -9.49 0.17
N GLY A 8 -0.10 -9.60 -0.11
CA GLY A 8 0.86 -10.12 0.87
C GLY A 8 0.87 -9.31 2.15
N ALA A 9 0.84 -7.99 2.02
CA ALA A 9 0.79 -7.11 3.20
C ALA A 9 -0.49 -7.35 3.99
N ALA A 10 -1.63 -7.46 3.32
CA ALA A 10 -2.90 -7.69 3.99
C ALA A 10 -2.92 -9.05 4.69
N VAL A 11 -2.41 -10.08 4.03
CA VAL A 11 -2.35 -11.43 4.61
C VAL A 11 -1.47 -11.44 5.86
N ASN A 12 -0.39 -10.65 5.84
CA ASN A 12 0.51 -10.55 6.97
C ASN A 12 0.07 -9.51 7.99
N LYS A 13 -1.17 -9.02 7.86
CA LYS A 13 -1.82 -8.19 8.87
C LYS A 13 -1.22 -6.80 9.04
N ALA A 14 -0.65 -6.25 7.97
CA ALA A 14 -0.22 -4.87 8.00
C ALA A 14 -1.44 -3.97 8.16
N THR A 15 -1.28 -2.87 8.87
CA THR A 15 -2.36 -1.90 9.02
C THR A 15 -2.31 -0.90 7.86
N GLU A 16 -3.44 -0.22 7.64
CA GLU A 16 -3.46 0.83 6.62
C GLU A 16 -2.45 1.92 6.92
N ALA A 17 -2.28 2.26 8.21
CA ALA A 17 -1.31 3.27 8.62
C ALA A 17 0.12 2.83 8.26
N GLU A 18 0.44 1.57 8.48
CA GLU A 18 1.76 1.04 8.12
C GLU A 18 2.00 1.10 6.62
N VAL A 19 0.98 0.72 5.85
CA VAL A 19 1.07 0.77 4.39
C VAL A 19 1.24 2.20 3.91
N ALA A 20 0.45 3.13 4.45
CA ALA A 20 0.54 4.53 4.06
C ALA A 20 1.91 5.11 4.39
N GLU A 21 2.46 4.79 5.54
CA GLU A 21 3.79 5.25 5.95
C GLU A 21 4.87 4.73 5.00
N THR A 22 4.77 3.44 4.65
CA THR A 22 5.71 2.82 3.72
C THR A 22 5.63 3.48 2.36
N ILE A 23 4.43 3.80 1.89
CA ILE A 23 4.23 4.50 0.63
C ILE A 23 4.87 5.88 0.67
N GLY A 24 4.75 6.58 1.80
CA GLY A 24 5.41 7.88 1.97
C GLY A 24 6.91 7.78 1.75
N VAL A 25 7.54 6.76 2.31
CA VAL A 25 8.97 6.53 2.11
C VAL A 25 9.26 6.23 0.65
N ALA A 26 8.45 5.41 0.00
CA ALA A 26 8.62 5.06 -1.40
C ALA A 26 8.52 6.30 -2.29
N ILE A 27 7.60 7.19 -2.01
CA ILE A 27 7.46 8.44 -2.75
C ILE A 27 8.70 9.30 -2.59
N ALA A 28 9.19 9.42 -1.36
CA ALA A 28 10.39 10.20 -1.08
C ALA A 28 11.60 9.68 -1.86
N MET A 29 11.69 8.37 -2.02
CA MET A 29 12.83 7.76 -2.71
C MET A 29 12.69 7.79 -4.22
N SER A 30 11.48 7.62 -4.75
CA SER A 30 11.27 7.47 -6.19
C SER A 30 10.76 8.73 -6.88
N GLY A 31 10.22 9.67 -6.12
CA GLY A 31 9.71 10.91 -6.71
C GLY A 31 8.36 10.73 -7.41
N GLY A 32 8.26 11.32 -8.62
CA GLY A 32 7.01 11.33 -9.37
C GLY A 32 6.30 10.00 -9.52
N PRO A 33 6.99 8.95 -9.98
CA PRO A 33 6.34 7.64 -10.11
C PRO A 33 5.70 7.15 -8.81
N GLY A 34 6.29 7.46 -7.67
CA GLY A 34 5.73 7.07 -6.38
C GLY A 34 4.39 7.73 -6.10
N THR A 35 4.21 8.96 -6.57
CA THR A 35 2.94 9.67 -6.34
C THR A 35 1.80 9.08 -7.17
N VAL A 36 2.12 8.34 -8.22
CA VAL A 36 1.12 7.64 -9.03
C VAL A 36 0.86 6.25 -8.50
N TYR A 37 1.92 5.48 -8.29
CA TYR A 37 1.78 4.08 -7.89
C TYR A 37 1.49 3.90 -6.41
N GLY A 38 1.91 4.85 -5.56
CA GLY A 38 1.61 4.79 -4.14
C GLY A 38 0.13 4.70 -3.84
N PRO A 39 -0.68 5.65 -4.33
CA PRO A 39 -2.12 5.58 -4.14
C PRO A 39 -2.74 4.30 -4.72
N ARG A 40 -2.22 3.82 -5.85
CA ARG A 40 -2.69 2.56 -6.42
C ARG A 40 -2.40 1.38 -5.51
N ALA A 41 -1.23 1.39 -4.87
CA ALA A 41 -0.88 0.33 -3.93
C ALA A 41 -1.78 0.35 -2.71
N LEU A 42 -2.08 1.54 -2.20
CA LEU A 42 -2.98 1.67 -1.06
C LEU A 42 -4.39 1.19 -1.40
N ALA A 43 -4.88 1.55 -2.59
CA ALA A 43 -6.19 1.08 -3.04
C ALA A 43 -6.22 -0.44 -3.15
N ALA A 44 -5.16 -1.03 -3.71
CA ALA A 44 -5.07 -2.49 -3.80
C ALA A 44 -5.04 -3.13 -2.42
N PHE A 45 -4.28 -2.54 -1.49
CA PHE A 45 -4.24 -3.05 -0.13
C PHE A 45 -5.64 -3.05 0.50
N ARG A 46 -6.38 -1.97 0.30
CA ARG A 46 -7.73 -1.86 0.86
C ARG A 46 -8.67 -2.93 0.33
N ASP A 47 -8.46 -3.37 -0.93
CA ASP A 47 -9.27 -4.43 -1.51
C ASP A 47 -9.05 -5.77 -0.81
N PHE A 48 -7.84 -6.01 -0.32
CA PHE A 48 -7.50 -7.29 0.32
C PHE A 48 -7.57 -7.25 1.83
N ALA A 49 -7.46 -6.08 2.42
CA ALA A 49 -7.47 -5.95 3.87
C ALA A 49 -8.85 -6.25 4.45
N PRO A 50 -8.92 -6.79 5.67
CA PRO A 50 -10.21 -7.00 6.31
C PRO A 50 -10.93 -5.68 6.49
N LYS A 51 -12.23 -5.70 6.25
CA LYS A 51 -13.05 -4.51 6.51
C LYS A 51 -13.20 -4.33 8.01
N THR A 52 -12.95 -3.13 8.49
CA THR A 52 -13.15 -2.82 9.89
C THR A 52 -14.28 -1.82 10.02
N GLU A 53 -14.93 -1.87 11.16
CA GLU A 53 -16.12 -1.03 11.41
C GLU A 53 -15.80 0.20 12.22
#